data_3fb15faebd0eaa9f5be167bd6749cb54
#
_entry.id   3fb15faebd0eaa9f5be167bd6749cb54
#
_cell.length_a   1.000
_cell.length_b   1.000
_cell.length_c   1.000
_cell.angle_alpha   90.00
_cell.angle_beta   90.00
_cell.angle_gamma   90.00
#
_symmetry.space_group_name_H-M   'P 1'
#
loop_
_entity.id
_entity.type
_entity.pdbx_description
1 polymer ?
#
loop_
_entity_poly.entity_id
_entity_poly.type
_entity_poly.pdbx_seq_one_letter_code
_entity_poly.pdbx_strand_id
1 'polypeptide(L)'
;MLKIGVVGAGHLGKIHLRILQNADFVKLIGFFDQNEEVRNKVKEEMDLIPFDSIESLIEVCDLVDIVTPTIAHFDCAAIAMRSFKHVFIEKPITNTIEEAKALISLSEEAKVKVQIGHVERFNPAFTASVKHLQNPMFIETHRLAQFNPRGTDVSVVLDLMIHDLDIVLSVVDSEIKAINASGVSVLSDTPDIANARIEFDNGCVANLTASRISMKNMRKSRFFQQDAY
;
A
#
# COMPACT_ATOMS: atom_id res chain seq x y z
N MET A 1 8.72 -14.78 19.54
CA MET A 1 7.84 -14.71 18.36
C MET A 1 7.13 -13.37 18.41
N LEU A 2 7.17 -12.61 17.32
CA LEU A 2 6.60 -11.27 17.25
C LEU A 2 5.06 -11.35 17.34
N LYS A 3 4.47 -10.60 18.26
CA LYS A 3 3.02 -10.56 18.48
C LYS A 3 2.40 -9.49 17.57
N ILE A 4 1.47 -9.89 16.71
CA ILE A 4 0.82 -9.00 15.73
C ILE A 4 -0.66 -8.90 16.03
N GLY A 5 -1.17 -7.66 16.03
CA GLY A 5 -2.59 -7.35 16.03
C GLY A 5 -2.99 -6.68 14.71
N VAL A 6 -4.17 -6.98 14.19
CA VAL A 6 -4.67 -6.41 12.93
C VAL A 6 -5.76 -5.38 13.24
N VAL A 7 -5.65 -4.19 12.66
CA VAL A 7 -6.66 -3.13 12.72
C VAL A 7 -7.31 -2.98 11.35
N GLY A 8 -8.62 -3.22 11.30
CA GLY A 8 -9.41 -3.32 10.08
C GLY A 8 -9.60 -4.78 9.63
N ALA A 9 -10.83 -5.27 9.70
CA ALA A 9 -11.21 -6.65 9.35
C ALA A 9 -12.16 -6.71 8.14
N GLY A 10 -12.08 -5.72 7.26
CA GLY A 10 -12.78 -5.70 5.98
C GLY A 10 -12.26 -6.77 5.02
N HIS A 11 -12.52 -6.60 3.72
CA HIS A 11 -12.12 -7.58 2.72
C HIS A 11 -10.61 -7.89 2.73
N LEU A 12 -9.76 -6.85 2.71
CA LEU A 12 -8.30 -7.01 2.72
C LEU A 12 -7.80 -7.46 4.10
N GLY A 13 -8.37 -6.93 5.19
CA GLY A 13 -8.03 -7.35 6.54
C GLY A 13 -8.24 -8.84 6.79
N LYS A 14 -9.31 -9.43 6.26
CA LYS A 14 -9.52 -10.89 6.32
C LYS A 14 -8.43 -11.68 5.60
N ILE A 15 -7.85 -11.13 4.53
CA ILE A 15 -6.71 -11.76 3.83
C ILE A 15 -5.47 -11.73 4.73
N HIS A 16 -5.16 -10.58 5.33
CA HIS A 16 -4.05 -10.43 6.28
C HIS A 16 -4.20 -11.36 7.48
N LEU A 17 -5.39 -11.36 8.11
CA LEU A 17 -5.69 -12.27 9.22
C LEU A 17 -5.44 -13.74 8.87
N ARG A 18 -5.89 -14.19 7.69
CA ARG A 18 -5.68 -15.58 7.24
C ARG A 18 -4.21 -15.90 7.01
N ILE A 19 -3.45 -14.97 6.43
CA ILE A 19 -2.01 -15.14 6.20
C ILE A 19 -1.27 -15.22 7.54
N LEU A 20 -1.54 -14.29 8.45
CA LEU A 20 -0.89 -14.23 9.77
C LEU A 20 -1.26 -15.42 10.66
N GLN A 21 -2.49 -15.93 10.58
CA GLN A 21 -2.94 -17.11 11.30
C GLN A 21 -2.17 -18.37 10.90
N ASN A 22 -1.72 -18.46 9.65
CA ASN A 22 -0.98 -19.59 9.09
C ASN A 22 0.55 -19.38 9.07
N ALA A 23 1.05 -18.28 9.62
CA ALA A 23 2.47 -17.97 9.61
C ALA A 23 3.18 -18.46 10.88
N ASP A 24 4.15 -19.35 10.73
CA ASP A 24 4.86 -19.99 11.86
C ASP A 24 5.86 -19.07 12.58
N PHE A 25 6.25 -17.96 11.96
CA PHE A 25 7.27 -17.04 12.47
C PHE A 25 6.74 -15.86 13.29
N VAL A 26 5.41 -15.67 13.33
CA VAL A 26 4.72 -14.64 14.09
C VAL A 26 3.58 -15.24 14.91
N LYS A 27 3.06 -14.47 15.87
CA LYS A 27 1.88 -14.82 16.64
C LYS A 27 0.79 -13.79 16.41
N LEU A 28 -0.26 -14.16 15.68
CA LEU A 28 -1.47 -13.35 15.60
C LEU A 28 -2.17 -13.36 16.98
N ILE A 29 -2.36 -12.17 17.57
CA ILE A 29 -2.99 -12.00 18.88
C ILE A 29 -4.48 -11.85 18.74
N GLY A 30 -4.94 -11.17 17.70
CA GLY A 30 -6.34 -10.90 17.42
C GLY A 30 -6.49 -9.70 16.50
N PHE A 31 -7.66 -9.11 16.47
CA PHE A 31 -7.96 -7.99 15.60
C PHE A 31 -8.95 -7.00 16.22
N PHE A 32 -8.98 -5.80 15.68
CA PHE A 32 -9.97 -4.78 15.96
C PHE A 32 -10.60 -4.26 14.65
N ASP A 33 -11.89 -4.02 14.66
CA ASP A 33 -12.61 -3.26 13.63
C ASP A 33 -13.64 -2.38 14.35
N GLN A 34 -13.83 -1.14 13.89
CA GLN A 34 -14.80 -0.24 14.53
C GLN A 34 -16.25 -0.73 14.41
N ASN A 35 -16.56 -1.52 13.38
CA ASN A 35 -17.89 -2.09 13.15
C ASN A 35 -18.03 -3.41 13.93
N GLU A 36 -18.94 -3.42 14.90
CA GLU A 36 -19.21 -4.58 15.75
C GLU A 36 -19.73 -5.78 14.95
N GLU A 37 -20.57 -5.56 13.93
CA GLU A 37 -21.08 -6.65 13.09
C GLU A 37 -19.92 -7.34 12.33
N VAL A 38 -18.94 -6.56 11.87
CA VAL A 38 -17.72 -7.09 11.23
C VAL A 38 -16.91 -7.90 12.24
N ARG A 39 -16.74 -7.39 13.47
CA ARG A 39 -16.03 -8.12 14.54
C ARG A 39 -16.67 -9.48 14.83
N ASN A 40 -17.99 -9.49 15.02
CA ASN A 40 -18.75 -10.72 15.32
C ASN A 40 -18.65 -11.72 14.16
N LYS A 41 -18.83 -11.26 12.94
CA LYS A 41 -18.73 -12.09 11.74
C LYS A 41 -17.35 -12.71 11.58
N VAL A 42 -16.28 -11.93 11.73
CA VAL A 42 -14.91 -12.43 11.60
C VAL A 42 -14.54 -13.40 12.72
N LYS A 43 -15.00 -13.13 13.95
CA LYS A 43 -14.84 -14.06 15.07
C LYS A 43 -15.41 -15.44 14.75
N GLU A 44 -16.65 -15.49 14.22
CA GLU A 44 -17.31 -16.75 13.87
C GLU A 44 -16.65 -17.45 12.67
N GLU A 45 -16.29 -16.68 11.62
CA GLU A 45 -15.74 -17.24 10.38
C GLU A 45 -14.30 -17.75 10.53
N MET A 46 -13.50 -17.16 11.40
CA MET A 46 -12.05 -17.40 11.47
C MET A 46 -11.57 -17.91 12.84
N ASP A 47 -12.43 -18.00 13.81
CA ASP A 47 -12.10 -18.40 15.22
C ASP A 47 -10.97 -17.51 15.79
N LEU A 48 -11.09 -16.19 15.59
CA LEU A 48 -10.12 -15.19 16.05
C LEU A 48 -10.70 -14.34 17.18
N ILE A 49 -9.83 -13.80 18.01
CA ILE A 49 -10.19 -12.95 19.16
C ILE A 49 -10.40 -11.52 18.67
N PRO A 50 -11.63 -10.98 18.70
CA PRO A 50 -11.86 -9.56 18.51
C PRO A 50 -11.52 -8.80 19.78
N PHE A 51 -11.00 -7.59 19.62
CA PHE A 51 -10.78 -6.63 20.70
C PHE A 51 -11.86 -5.54 20.66
N ASP A 52 -12.20 -4.99 21.82
CA ASP A 52 -13.26 -3.98 21.94
C ASP A 52 -12.77 -2.58 21.56
N SER A 53 -11.46 -2.33 21.65
CA SER A 53 -10.84 -1.07 21.25
C SER A 53 -9.46 -1.30 20.60
N ILE A 54 -9.01 -0.29 19.84
CA ILE A 54 -7.67 -0.31 19.23
C ILE A 54 -6.59 -0.28 20.33
N GLU A 55 -6.81 0.43 21.41
CA GLU A 55 -5.88 0.57 22.53
C GLU A 55 -5.65 -0.79 23.21
N SER A 56 -6.73 -1.51 23.49
CA SER A 56 -6.64 -2.84 24.14
C SER A 56 -5.89 -3.86 23.27
N LEU A 57 -6.01 -3.78 21.95
CA LEU A 57 -5.23 -4.59 21.02
C LEU A 57 -3.75 -4.17 21.03
N ILE A 58 -3.46 -2.87 20.98
CA ILE A 58 -2.12 -2.33 20.94
C ILE A 58 -1.31 -2.69 22.18
N GLU A 59 -1.91 -2.67 23.36
CA GLU A 59 -1.25 -3.00 24.64
C GLU A 59 -0.52 -4.36 24.59
N VAL A 60 -1.13 -5.35 23.96
CA VAL A 60 -0.65 -6.75 23.96
C VAL A 60 0.18 -7.13 22.75
N CYS A 61 0.33 -6.21 21.78
CA CYS A 61 1.08 -6.43 20.54
C CYS A 61 2.50 -5.86 20.59
N ASP A 62 3.37 -6.39 19.72
CA ASP A 62 4.68 -5.81 19.40
C ASP A 62 4.60 -5.00 18.08
N LEU A 63 3.72 -5.44 17.18
CA LEU A 63 3.46 -4.83 15.86
C LEU A 63 1.97 -4.76 15.60
N VAL A 64 1.54 -3.65 15.01
CA VAL A 64 0.17 -3.43 14.55
C VAL A 64 0.12 -3.40 13.03
N ASP A 65 -0.69 -4.26 12.44
CA ASP A 65 -0.97 -4.33 11.01
C ASP A 65 -2.25 -3.55 10.69
N ILE A 66 -2.12 -2.42 9.98
CA ILE A 66 -3.18 -1.45 9.72
C ILE A 66 -3.71 -1.65 8.31
N VAL A 67 -4.94 -2.14 8.21
CA VAL A 67 -5.64 -2.51 6.97
C VAL A 67 -7.04 -1.85 6.92
N THR A 68 -7.14 -0.67 7.50
CA THR A 68 -8.35 0.16 7.51
C THR A 68 -8.54 0.88 6.16
N PRO A 69 -9.64 1.61 5.92
CA PRO A 69 -9.69 2.61 4.88
C PRO A 69 -8.60 3.68 5.06
N THR A 70 -8.08 4.21 3.95
CA THR A 70 -6.94 5.16 3.93
C THR A 70 -7.11 6.35 4.89
N ILE A 71 -8.32 6.87 4.99
CA ILE A 71 -8.63 8.01 5.86
C ILE A 71 -8.36 7.76 7.36
N ALA A 72 -8.29 6.49 7.78
CA ALA A 72 -8.03 6.09 9.16
C ALA A 72 -6.58 5.65 9.39
N HIS A 73 -5.75 5.56 8.35
CA HIS A 73 -4.37 5.08 8.47
C HIS A 73 -3.55 5.92 9.42
N PHE A 74 -3.61 7.26 9.27
CA PHE A 74 -2.85 8.18 10.11
C PHE A 74 -3.17 8.02 11.59
N ASP A 75 -4.45 8.06 11.96
CA ASP A 75 -4.86 7.99 13.37
C ASP A 75 -4.48 6.65 14.00
N CYS A 76 -4.77 5.54 13.32
CA CYS A 76 -4.42 4.20 13.81
C CYS A 76 -2.91 4.04 13.97
N ALA A 77 -2.12 4.50 13.00
CA ALA A 77 -0.66 4.42 13.05
C ALA A 77 -0.08 5.30 14.17
N ALA A 78 -0.59 6.52 14.32
CA ALA A 78 -0.13 7.44 15.34
C ALA A 78 -0.39 6.91 16.77
N ILE A 79 -1.56 6.29 17.01
CA ILE A 79 -1.85 5.66 18.31
C ILE A 79 -0.86 4.52 18.59
N ALA A 80 -0.63 3.64 17.60
CA ALA A 80 0.30 2.53 17.75
C ALA A 80 1.75 2.99 18.00
N MET A 81 2.24 3.98 17.20
CA MET A 81 3.60 4.51 17.32
C MET A 81 3.82 5.25 18.65
N ARG A 82 2.85 6.05 19.13
CA ARG A 82 2.90 6.69 20.45
C ARG A 82 2.93 5.68 21.60
N SER A 83 2.43 4.48 21.36
CA SER A 83 2.52 3.33 22.27
C SER A 83 3.80 2.50 22.05
N PHE A 84 4.77 3.02 21.28
CA PHE A 84 6.05 2.38 20.96
C PHE A 84 5.92 1.03 20.25
N LYS A 85 4.86 0.86 19.43
CA LYS A 85 4.68 -0.35 18.64
C LYS A 85 5.18 -0.15 17.22
N HIS A 86 5.76 -1.21 16.64
CA HIS A 86 6.03 -1.24 15.22
C HIS A 86 4.72 -1.25 14.43
N VAL A 87 4.73 -0.75 13.20
CA VAL A 87 3.53 -0.73 12.36
C VAL A 87 3.82 -1.23 10.96
N PHE A 88 2.88 -1.98 10.43
CA PHE A 88 2.71 -2.21 9.01
C PHE A 88 1.45 -1.45 8.59
N ILE A 89 1.53 -0.66 7.54
CA ILE A 89 0.42 0.15 7.05
C ILE A 89 0.17 -0.21 5.59
N GLU A 90 -1.06 -0.57 5.24
CA GLU A 90 -1.42 -0.76 3.83
C GLU A 90 -1.23 0.54 3.02
N LYS A 91 -1.01 0.36 1.72
CA LYS A 91 -0.91 1.48 0.78
C LYS A 91 -2.29 2.16 0.56
N PRO A 92 -2.33 3.46 0.31
CA PRO A 92 -1.26 4.45 0.51
C PRO A 92 -0.98 4.66 2.01
N ILE A 93 0.21 5.10 2.36
CA ILE A 93 0.59 5.31 3.78
C ILE A 93 -0.43 6.17 4.53
N THR A 94 -0.89 7.25 3.92
CA THR A 94 -1.87 8.21 4.45
C THR A 94 -2.66 8.84 3.30
N ASN A 95 -3.65 9.65 3.65
CA ASN A 95 -4.45 10.41 2.68
C ASN A 95 -3.72 11.68 2.20
N THR A 96 -2.91 12.31 3.04
CA THR A 96 -2.19 13.55 2.74
C THR A 96 -0.69 13.42 2.95
N ILE A 97 0.10 14.31 2.30
CA ILE A 97 1.55 14.36 2.45
C ILE A 97 1.93 14.84 3.85
N GLU A 98 1.17 15.74 4.43
CA GLU A 98 1.36 16.28 5.77
C GLU A 98 1.27 15.18 6.84
N GLU A 99 0.25 14.32 6.73
CA GLU A 99 0.09 13.13 7.58
C GLU A 99 1.27 12.16 7.42
N ALA A 100 1.71 11.92 6.18
CA ALA A 100 2.85 11.04 5.93
C ALA A 100 4.13 11.57 6.58
N LYS A 101 4.41 12.88 6.46
CA LYS A 101 5.55 13.54 7.12
C LYS A 101 5.46 13.45 8.64
N ALA A 102 4.26 13.63 9.20
CA ALA A 102 4.04 13.51 10.63
C ALA A 102 4.31 12.09 11.14
N LEU A 103 3.92 11.04 10.38
CA LEU A 103 4.25 9.64 10.73
C LEU A 103 5.75 9.37 10.66
N ILE A 104 6.47 9.94 9.68
CA ILE A 104 7.94 9.80 9.60
C ILE A 104 8.58 10.38 10.87
N SER A 105 8.26 11.61 11.23
CA SER A 105 8.78 12.24 12.45
C SER A 105 8.44 11.42 13.69
N LEU A 106 7.20 10.95 13.82
CA LEU A 106 6.77 10.15 14.95
C LEU A 106 7.51 8.81 15.03
N SER A 107 7.81 8.18 13.88
CA SER A 107 8.57 6.93 13.85
C SER A 107 10.00 7.09 14.34
N GLU A 108 10.62 8.23 14.04
CA GLU A 108 11.97 8.58 14.50
C GLU A 108 11.98 8.87 16.02
N GLU A 109 11.01 9.66 16.51
CA GLU A 109 10.86 9.96 17.94
C GLU A 109 10.62 8.70 18.77
N ALA A 110 9.69 7.86 18.35
CA ALA A 110 9.33 6.61 19.03
C ALA A 110 10.35 5.49 18.81
N LYS A 111 11.28 5.65 17.86
CA LYS A 111 12.27 4.62 17.45
C LYS A 111 11.62 3.31 17.04
N VAL A 112 10.48 3.37 16.38
CA VAL A 112 9.75 2.21 15.87
C VAL A 112 10.01 1.98 14.40
N LYS A 113 9.80 0.74 13.95
CA LYS A 113 9.87 0.38 12.53
C LYS A 113 8.51 0.57 11.89
N VAL A 114 8.51 1.15 10.70
CA VAL A 114 7.34 1.35 9.85
C VAL A 114 7.58 0.66 8.52
N GLN A 115 6.64 -0.19 8.12
CA GLN A 115 6.64 -0.84 6.81
C GLN A 115 5.35 -0.47 6.08
N ILE A 116 5.46 -0.07 4.82
CA ILE A 116 4.30 0.20 3.97
C ILE A 116 4.04 -1.00 3.06
N GLY A 117 2.76 -1.31 2.84
CA GLY A 117 2.28 -2.47 2.08
C GLY A 117 2.46 -2.36 0.55
N HIS A 118 3.65 -1.97 0.07
CA HIS A 118 3.98 -1.97 -1.36
C HIS A 118 4.26 -3.40 -1.85
N VAL A 119 3.22 -4.22 -1.89
CA VAL A 119 3.31 -5.66 -2.16
C VAL A 119 3.79 -6.03 -3.56
N GLU A 120 3.67 -5.11 -4.54
CA GLU A 120 4.15 -5.37 -5.92
C GLU A 120 5.67 -5.57 -5.98
N ARG A 121 6.44 -5.06 -5.02
CA ARG A 121 7.89 -5.36 -4.91
C ARG A 121 8.18 -6.85 -4.69
N PHE A 122 7.23 -7.59 -4.16
CA PHE A 122 7.32 -9.02 -3.89
C PHE A 122 6.59 -9.87 -4.94
N ASN A 123 6.04 -9.23 -5.99
CA ASN A 123 5.43 -9.95 -7.10
C ASN A 123 6.46 -10.88 -7.76
N PRO A 124 6.18 -12.20 -7.91
CA PRO A 124 7.14 -13.15 -8.46
C PRO A 124 7.68 -12.76 -9.85
N ALA A 125 6.85 -12.17 -10.71
CA ALA A 125 7.30 -11.68 -12.02
C ALA A 125 8.30 -10.54 -11.89
N PHE A 126 8.05 -9.59 -10.96
CA PHE A 126 8.97 -8.48 -10.70
C PHE A 126 10.26 -8.99 -10.05
N THR A 127 10.20 -9.82 -9.01
CA THR A 127 11.39 -10.35 -8.32
C THR A 127 12.26 -11.21 -9.26
N ALA A 128 11.65 -11.92 -10.21
CA ALA A 128 12.39 -12.64 -11.24
C ALA A 128 13.07 -11.71 -12.25
N SER A 129 12.44 -10.56 -12.57
CA SER A 129 12.90 -9.63 -13.59
C SER A 129 13.91 -8.61 -13.06
N VAL A 130 13.79 -8.15 -11.82
CA VAL A 130 14.55 -7.02 -11.27
C VAL A 130 16.07 -7.25 -11.33
N LYS A 131 16.53 -8.47 -11.17
CA LYS A 131 17.96 -8.84 -11.28
C LYS A 131 18.56 -8.65 -12.69
N HIS A 132 17.71 -8.52 -13.69
CA HIS A 132 18.12 -8.28 -15.09
C HIS A 132 17.97 -6.82 -15.50
N LEU A 133 17.40 -5.96 -14.63
CA LEU A 133 17.26 -4.54 -14.89
C LEU A 133 18.54 -3.81 -14.50
N GLN A 134 19.19 -3.25 -15.51
CA GLN A 134 20.43 -2.48 -15.34
C GLN A 134 20.30 -1.14 -16.06
N ASN A 135 20.16 -0.07 -15.28
CA ASN A 135 20.05 1.29 -15.80
C ASN A 135 18.97 1.45 -16.88
N PRO A 136 17.70 1.23 -16.57
CA PRO A 136 16.63 1.40 -17.54
C PRO A 136 16.63 2.83 -18.08
N MET A 137 16.53 2.97 -19.40
CA MET A 137 16.54 4.26 -20.11
C MET A 137 15.12 4.76 -20.37
N PHE A 138 14.18 3.83 -20.54
CA PHE A 138 12.77 4.14 -20.73
C PHE A 138 11.89 3.08 -20.05
N ILE A 139 10.86 3.52 -19.33
CA ILE A 139 9.91 2.66 -18.64
C ILE A 139 8.50 3.03 -19.09
N GLU A 140 7.68 2.03 -19.37
CA GLU A 140 6.28 2.20 -19.71
C GLU A 140 5.43 1.27 -18.87
N THR A 141 4.45 1.81 -18.13
CA THR A 141 3.54 1.01 -17.33
C THR A 141 2.08 1.30 -17.68
N HIS A 142 1.28 0.23 -17.68
CA HIS A 142 -0.16 0.29 -17.83
C HIS A 142 -0.82 -0.54 -16.73
N ARG A 143 -1.60 0.11 -15.88
CA ARG A 143 -2.41 -0.51 -14.85
C ARG A 143 -3.86 -0.14 -15.05
N LEU A 144 -4.57 -1.02 -15.73
CA LEU A 144 -5.95 -0.82 -16.12
C LEU A 144 -6.84 -1.80 -15.35
N ALA A 145 -7.92 -1.29 -14.77
CA ALA A 145 -8.91 -2.08 -14.06
C ALA A 145 -10.33 -1.76 -14.53
N GLN A 146 -11.21 -2.73 -14.42
CA GLN A 146 -12.64 -2.50 -14.58
C GLN A 146 -13.15 -1.70 -13.37
N PHE A 147 -14.19 -0.91 -13.58
CA PHE A 147 -14.77 -0.10 -12.51
C PHE A 147 -15.26 -0.97 -11.36
N ASN A 148 -14.82 -0.59 -10.16
CA ASN A 148 -15.30 -1.14 -8.91
C ASN A 148 -15.62 0.04 -7.99
N PRO A 149 -16.86 0.13 -7.46
CA PRO A 149 -17.23 1.22 -6.56
C PRO A 149 -16.46 1.23 -5.23
N ARG A 150 -15.75 0.14 -4.90
CA ARG A 150 -14.83 0.11 -3.76
C ARG A 150 -13.52 0.78 -4.13
N GLY A 151 -12.98 1.64 -3.25
CA GLY A 151 -11.71 2.33 -3.47
C GLY A 151 -11.85 3.60 -4.32
N THR A 152 -13.06 4.16 -4.44
CA THR A 152 -13.30 5.47 -5.09
C THR A 152 -13.10 6.65 -4.13
N ASP A 153 -12.84 6.38 -2.87
CA ASP A 153 -12.47 7.34 -1.81
C ASP A 153 -11.13 8.04 -2.07
N VAL A 154 -10.26 7.42 -2.86
CA VAL A 154 -8.98 7.99 -3.27
C VAL A 154 -8.87 8.05 -4.81
N SER A 155 -7.98 8.90 -5.32
CA SER A 155 -7.71 8.99 -6.76
C SER A 155 -7.10 7.69 -7.31
N VAL A 156 -7.26 7.46 -8.63
CA VAL A 156 -6.62 6.31 -9.31
C VAL A 156 -5.09 6.31 -9.16
N VAL A 157 -4.49 7.46 -8.85
CA VAL A 157 -3.06 7.57 -8.57
C VAL A 157 -2.74 6.84 -7.27
N LEU A 158 -3.45 7.13 -6.18
CA LEU A 158 -3.24 6.51 -4.87
C LEU A 158 -3.80 5.08 -4.79
N ASP A 159 -4.79 4.74 -5.62
CA ASP A 159 -5.33 3.38 -5.64
C ASP A 159 -4.49 2.43 -6.52
N LEU A 160 -4.21 2.82 -7.77
CA LEU A 160 -3.59 1.95 -8.78
C LEU A 160 -2.17 2.38 -9.17
N MET A 161 -1.94 3.64 -9.57
CA MET A 161 -0.64 4.08 -10.09
C MET A 161 0.47 3.98 -9.05
N ILE A 162 0.15 4.11 -7.78
CA ILE A 162 1.10 4.04 -6.67
C ILE A 162 1.97 2.76 -6.70
N HIS A 163 1.41 1.64 -7.15
CA HIS A 163 2.16 0.40 -7.29
C HIS A 163 3.24 0.48 -8.36
N ASP A 164 2.95 1.14 -9.49
CA ASP A 164 3.88 1.29 -10.59
C ASP A 164 4.89 2.41 -10.29
N LEU A 165 4.46 3.46 -9.58
CA LEU A 165 5.35 4.48 -9.04
C LEU A 165 6.41 3.88 -8.12
N ASP A 166 5.98 3.04 -7.18
CA ASP A 166 6.88 2.36 -6.26
C ASP A 166 7.90 1.47 -6.98
N ILE A 167 7.46 0.70 -7.98
CA ILE A 167 8.34 -0.12 -8.82
C ILE A 167 9.35 0.76 -9.58
N VAL A 168 8.89 1.82 -10.25
CA VAL A 168 9.77 2.74 -11.02
C VAL A 168 10.83 3.35 -10.11
N LEU A 169 10.43 3.89 -8.95
CA LEU A 169 11.35 4.48 -7.98
C LEU A 169 12.31 3.47 -7.36
N SER A 170 11.96 2.18 -7.35
CA SER A 170 12.84 1.13 -6.82
C SER A 170 13.91 0.66 -7.80
N VAL A 171 13.74 0.92 -9.11
CA VAL A 171 14.68 0.46 -10.16
C VAL A 171 15.46 1.57 -10.82
N VAL A 172 15.04 2.83 -10.65
CA VAL A 172 15.76 4.01 -11.19
C VAL A 172 16.52 4.66 -10.05
N ASP A 173 17.84 4.47 -10.04
CA ASP A 173 18.75 5.10 -9.08
C ASP A 173 19.15 6.50 -9.57
N SER A 174 18.22 7.44 -9.45
CA SER A 174 18.41 8.83 -9.85
C SER A 174 17.33 9.74 -9.27
N GLU A 175 17.66 11.01 -9.06
CA GLU A 175 16.71 12.03 -8.64
C GLU A 175 15.70 12.34 -9.77
N ILE A 176 14.50 12.76 -9.35
CA ILE A 176 13.44 13.19 -10.27
C ILE A 176 13.75 14.61 -10.74
N LYS A 177 13.91 14.77 -12.05
CA LYS A 177 14.13 16.06 -12.71
C LYS A 177 12.83 16.81 -12.99
N ALA A 178 11.81 16.11 -13.48
CA ALA A 178 10.52 16.71 -13.83
C ALA A 178 9.38 15.70 -13.78
N ILE A 179 8.18 16.18 -13.49
CA ILE A 179 6.93 15.41 -13.52
C ILE A 179 5.90 16.18 -14.34
N ASN A 180 5.34 15.54 -15.36
CA ASN A 180 4.20 16.03 -16.11
C ASN A 180 3.05 15.01 -15.95
N ALA A 181 1.96 15.42 -15.35
CA ALA A 181 0.84 14.52 -15.07
C ALA A 181 -0.51 15.15 -15.43
N SER A 182 -1.44 14.29 -15.80
CA SER A 182 -2.83 14.65 -16.03
C SER A 182 -3.75 13.59 -15.45
N GLY A 183 -4.95 13.99 -15.03
CA GLY A 183 -5.98 13.10 -14.52
C GLY A 183 -7.36 13.60 -14.90
N VAL A 184 -8.28 12.65 -15.12
CA VAL A 184 -9.66 12.95 -15.52
C VAL A 184 -10.62 12.16 -14.65
N SER A 185 -11.59 12.88 -14.08
CA SER A 185 -12.75 12.30 -13.37
C SER A 185 -13.86 12.05 -14.39
N VAL A 186 -14.35 10.81 -14.48
CA VAL A 186 -15.38 10.39 -15.44
C VAL A 186 -16.60 9.81 -14.74
N LEU A 187 -16.41 8.95 -13.76
CA LEU A 187 -17.46 8.26 -13.01
C LEU A 187 -17.49 8.63 -11.52
N SER A 188 -16.39 9.13 -10.98
CA SER A 188 -16.27 9.51 -9.58
C SER A 188 -15.79 10.95 -9.42
N ASP A 189 -15.81 11.47 -8.19
CA ASP A 189 -15.39 12.84 -7.87
C ASP A 189 -13.85 13.01 -7.88
N THR A 190 -13.11 11.90 -7.93
CA THR A 190 -11.64 11.89 -8.02
C THR A 190 -11.21 11.33 -9.39
N PRO A 191 -9.97 11.60 -9.86
CA PRO A 191 -9.51 11.08 -11.14
C PRO A 191 -9.66 9.55 -11.27
N ASP A 192 -10.35 9.11 -12.32
CA ASP A 192 -10.57 7.71 -12.69
C ASP A 192 -9.54 7.20 -13.69
N ILE A 193 -8.95 8.13 -14.44
CA ILE A 193 -7.83 7.89 -15.36
C ILE A 193 -6.75 8.90 -15.04
N ALA A 194 -5.50 8.45 -15.01
CA ALA A 194 -4.34 9.31 -14.87
C ALA A 194 -3.19 8.84 -15.76
N ASN A 195 -2.43 9.81 -16.26
CA ASN A 195 -1.17 9.59 -16.94
C ASN A 195 -0.10 10.46 -16.27
N ALA A 196 1.08 9.90 -16.07
CA ALA A 196 2.23 10.61 -15.54
C ALA A 196 3.47 10.28 -16.38
N ARG A 197 4.23 11.34 -16.73
CA ARG A 197 5.56 11.25 -17.30
C ARG A 197 6.55 11.78 -16.27
N ILE A 198 7.51 10.95 -15.89
CA ILE A 198 8.57 11.28 -14.94
C ILE A 198 9.89 11.25 -15.69
N GLU A 199 10.65 12.32 -15.60
CA GLU A 199 12.01 12.44 -16.15
C GLU A 199 13.00 12.44 -14.99
N PHE A 200 14.06 11.66 -15.11
CA PHE A 200 15.12 11.54 -14.11
C PHE A 200 16.39 12.24 -14.56
N ASP A 201 17.25 12.64 -13.63
CA ASP A 201 18.50 13.34 -13.93
C ASP A 201 19.50 12.50 -14.73
N ASN A 202 19.45 11.16 -14.59
CA ASN A 202 20.25 10.24 -15.40
C ASN A 202 19.73 10.06 -16.83
N GLY A 203 18.67 10.77 -17.23
CA GLY A 203 18.04 10.70 -18.55
C GLY A 203 16.99 9.61 -18.72
N CYS A 204 16.75 8.76 -17.71
CA CYS A 204 15.66 7.81 -17.74
C CYS A 204 14.31 8.54 -17.78
N VAL A 205 13.37 7.97 -18.51
CA VAL A 205 11.99 8.48 -18.60
C VAL A 205 11.02 7.36 -18.29
N ALA A 206 10.07 7.62 -17.39
CA ALA A 206 8.97 6.70 -17.11
C ALA A 206 7.63 7.30 -17.51
N ASN A 207 6.85 6.57 -18.31
CA ASN A 207 5.46 6.89 -18.63
C ASN A 207 4.53 5.89 -17.92
N LEU A 208 3.65 6.41 -17.08
CA LEU A 208 2.72 5.61 -16.31
C LEU A 208 1.28 5.96 -16.72
N THR A 209 0.48 4.93 -16.92
CA THR A 209 -0.95 5.08 -17.19
C THR A 209 -1.73 4.19 -16.23
N ALA A 210 -2.66 4.77 -15.48
CA ALA A 210 -3.59 4.06 -14.63
C ALA A 210 -5.03 4.42 -14.97
N SER A 211 -5.92 3.43 -14.98
CA SER A 211 -7.35 3.63 -15.20
C SER A 211 -8.13 2.59 -14.41
N ARG A 212 -9.17 3.02 -13.71
CA ARG A 212 -10.13 2.15 -13.01
C ARG A 212 -11.47 2.02 -13.74
N ILE A 213 -11.56 2.51 -14.98
CA ILE A 213 -12.77 2.49 -15.82
C ILE A 213 -12.52 1.83 -17.18
N SER A 214 -11.58 0.90 -17.23
CA SER A 214 -11.23 0.18 -18.46
C SER A 214 -12.11 -1.04 -18.67
N MET A 215 -12.30 -1.45 -19.90
CA MET A 215 -13.11 -2.65 -20.24
C MET A 215 -12.46 -3.97 -19.79
N LYS A 216 -11.14 -4.00 -19.65
CA LYS A 216 -10.38 -5.18 -19.25
C LYS A 216 -9.31 -4.81 -18.22
N ASN A 217 -9.05 -5.74 -17.30
CA ASN A 217 -7.91 -5.63 -16.42
C ASN A 217 -6.61 -5.85 -17.21
N MET A 218 -5.63 -4.96 -17.00
CA MET A 218 -4.29 -5.08 -17.56
C MET A 218 -3.26 -4.60 -16.54
N ARG A 219 -2.21 -5.37 -16.35
CA ARG A 219 -1.01 -4.98 -15.61
C ARG A 219 0.17 -5.29 -16.51
N LYS A 220 0.84 -4.25 -17.00
CA LYS A 220 1.95 -4.38 -17.95
C LYS A 220 3.02 -3.34 -17.63
N SER A 221 4.25 -3.80 -17.44
CA SER A 221 5.42 -2.96 -17.30
C SER A 221 6.46 -3.38 -18.31
N ARG A 222 7.07 -2.41 -18.97
CA ARG A 222 8.15 -2.59 -19.94
C ARG A 222 9.32 -1.75 -19.51
N PHE A 223 10.50 -2.34 -19.53
CA PHE A 223 11.75 -1.69 -19.18
C PHE A 223 12.70 -1.80 -20.36
N PHE A 224 13.11 -0.68 -20.92
CA PHE A 224 14.04 -0.61 -22.05
C PHE A 224 15.39 -0.18 -21.55
N GLN A 225 16.40 -0.95 -21.87
CA GLN A 225 17.80 -0.70 -21.54
C GLN A 225 18.70 -1.04 -22.74
N GLN A 226 20.00 -0.78 -22.67
CA GLN A 226 20.88 -0.85 -23.84
C GLN A 226 20.84 -2.23 -24.53
N ASP A 227 20.89 -3.31 -23.78
CA ASP A 227 21.03 -4.67 -24.32
C ASP A 227 19.82 -5.58 -24.03
N ALA A 228 18.73 -5.03 -23.49
CA ALA A 228 17.54 -5.82 -23.15
C ALA A 228 16.26 -4.97 -23.07
N TYR A 229 15.15 -5.67 -23.26
CA TYR A 229 13.82 -5.09 -23.16
C TYR A 229 12.85 -6.15 -22.60
#